data_3fc15e52a65449288e27b2631871f72b
#
_entry.id   3fc15e52a65449288e27b2631871f72b
#
_cell.length_a   1.000
_cell.length_b   1.000
_cell.length_c   1.000
_cell.angle_alpha   90.00
_cell.angle_beta   90.00
_cell.angle_gamma   90.00
#
_symmetry.space_group_name_H-M   'P 1'
#
loop_
_entity.id
_entity.type
_entity.pdbx_description
1 polymer ?
#
loop_
_entity_poly.entity_id
_entity_poly.type
_entity_poly.pdbx_seq_one_letter_code
_entity_poly.pdbx_strand_id
1 'polypeptide(L)'
;MTRTQAAVAVLGIGAMGRGMATSALRAGLTTIVWNRTSEATRDLAVLGAEVAESAADAGRRAEIVVTMVTDADAVISIARDDGMLEALAPGAIWAQMSTIGVRGIERVAALVEKERPDITLLDAPVSGSKDPAEHGQLTIFASGPDEARDVVTPLFDALGQRTIWTGPVGTGTRLKLVNNTWLAFGAEAVAASVALAHRLGLEAELVVGALSGGPLVSAWQAAKLQRILKDDYSAQFALSLALKDVHLAVEAADEDRFAALKSLAEEWQSVVDHGLGDEDVTVVTRALQL
;
A
#
# COMPACT_ATOMS: atom_id res chain seq x y z
N MET A 1 -16.16 -21.87 24.67
CA MET A 1 -16.40 -22.12 23.26
C MET A 1 -15.31 -21.37 22.52
N THR A 2 -14.36 -22.07 21.91
CA THR A 2 -13.36 -21.45 21.02
C THR A 2 -14.12 -20.85 19.84
N ARG A 3 -14.11 -19.53 19.73
CA ARG A 3 -14.64 -18.82 18.55
C ARG A 3 -13.85 -19.34 17.36
N THR A 4 -14.51 -19.97 16.40
CA THR A 4 -13.87 -20.33 15.13
C THR A 4 -13.27 -19.05 14.56
N GLN A 5 -12.00 -19.05 14.22
CA GLN A 5 -11.30 -17.87 13.74
C GLN A 5 -11.90 -17.49 12.36
N ALA A 6 -12.23 -16.21 12.17
CA ALA A 6 -12.85 -15.73 10.94
C ALA A 6 -11.99 -16.08 9.72
N ALA A 7 -12.60 -16.60 8.67
CA ALA A 7 -11.90 -16.84 7.41
C ALA A 7 -11.64 -15.51 6.71
N VAL A 8 -10.40 -15.33 6.24
CA VAL A 8 -9.92 -14.11 5.58
C VAL A 8 -9.62 -14.39 4.11
N ALA A 9 -10.14 -13.58 3.19
CA ALA A 9 -9.76 -13.63 1.80
C ALA A 9 -8.86 -12.42 1.45
N VAL A 10 -7.74 -12.67 0.77
CA VAL A 10 -6.87 -11.62 0.23
C VAL A 10 -6.97 -11.63 -1.29
N LEU A 11 -7.49 -10.56 -1.85
CA LEU A 11 -7.69 -10.35 -3.28
C LEU A 11 -6.67 -9.34 -3.82
N GLY A 12 -5.88 -9.78 -4.82
CA GLY A 12 -4.75 -9.03 -5.33
C GLY A 12 -3.44 -9.49 -4.70
N ILE A 13 -2.80 -10.50 -5.34
CA ILE A 13 -1.56 -11.13 -4.88
C ILE A 13 -0.35 -10.52 -5.61
N GLY A 14 -0.25 -9.20 -5.53
CA GLY A 14 0.97 -8.46 -5.84
C GLY A 14 1.97 -8.53 -4.69
N ALA A 15 3.03 -7.70 -4.73
CA ALA A 15 4.08 -7.71 -3.69
C ALA A 15 3.52 -7.55 -2.27
N MET A 16 2.58 -6.60 -2.07
CA MET A 16 1.98 -6.32 -0.77
C MET A 16 0.99 -7.40 -0.35
N GLY A 17 0.04 -7.76 -1.24
CA GLY A 17 -0.99 -8.77 -0.92
C GLY A 17 -0.41 -10.14 -0.65
N ARG A 18 0.67 -10.52 -1.34
CA ARG A 18 1.43 -11.75 -1.05
C ARG A 18 1.99 -11.71 0.38
N GLY A 19 2.66 -10.64 0.77
CA GLY A 19 3.20 -10.46 2.12
C GLY A 19 2.10 -10.53 3.18
N MET A 20 0.98 -9.85 2.95
CA MET A 20 -0.19 -9.88 3.84
C MET A 20 -0.75 -11.30 3.99
N ALA A 21 -0.96 -12.03 2.90
CA ALA A 21 -1.43 -13.41 2.95
C ALA A 21 -0.45 -14.33 3.69
N THR A 22 0.87 -14.15 3.48
CA THR A 22 1.91 -14.89 4.21
C THR A 22 1.85 -14.61 5.71
N SER A 23 1.68 -13.35 6.11
CA SER A 23 1.56 -12.97 7.52
C SER A 23 0.30 -13.52 8.17
N ALA A 24 -0.84 -13.48 7.46
CA ALA A 24 -2.11 -14.07 7.92
C ALA A 24 -1.98 -15.59 8.14
N LEU A 25 -1.38 -16.31 7.18
CA LEU A 25 -1.10 -17.75 7.31
C LEU A 25 -0.20 -18.05 8.51
N ARG A 26 0.89 -17.28 8.68
CA ARG A 26 1.82 -17.43 9.80
C ARG A 26 1.14 -17.22 11.15
N ALA A 27 0.17 -16.32 11.22
CA ALA A 27 -0.65 -16.09 12.41
C ALA A 27 -1.70 -17.19 12.66
N GLY A 28 -1.81 -18.17 11.76
CA GLY A 28 -2.76 -19.29 11.86
C GLY A 28 -4.18 -18.95 11.40
N LEU A 29 -4.38 -17.83 10.68
CA LEU A 29 -5.68 -17.47 10.13
C LEU A 29 -6.02 -18.38 8.94
N THR A 30 -7.27 -18.84 8.85
CA THR A 30 -7.79 -19.48 7.63
C THR A 30 -7.75 -18.45 6.51
N THR A 31 -6.81 -18.65 5.55
CA THR A 31 -6.51 -17.65 4.54
C THR A 31 -6.87 -18.17 3.15
N ILE A 32 -7.76 -17.45 2.49
CA ILE A 32 -8.17 -17.66 1.11
C ILE A 32 -7.46 -16.62 0.26
N VAL A 33 -6.97 -17.01 -0.91
CA VAL A 33 -6.27 -16.07 -1.82
C VAL A 33 -6.88 -16.12 -3.20
N TRP A 34 -6.97 -14.97 -3.83
CA TRP A 34 -7.37 -14.85 -5.22
C TRP A 34 -6.57 -13.76 -5.93
N ASN A 35 -6.25 -14.05 -7.18
CA ASN A 35 -5.64 -13.09 -8.08
C ASN A 35 -6.12 -13.34 -9.50
N ARG A 36 -6.31 -12.29 -10.29
CA ARG A 36 -6.73 -12.40 -11.70
C ARG A 36 -5.82 -13.32 -12.52
N THR A 37 -4.51 -13.30 -12.25
CA THR A 37 -3.54 -14.26 -12.79
C THR A 37 -3.25 -15.30 -11.73
N SER A 38 -3.74 -16.53 -11.93
CA SER A 38 -3.71 -17.61 -10.93
C SER A 38 -2.29 -18.05 -10.52
N GLU A 39 -1.31 -17.91 -11.41
CA GLU A 39 0.10 -18.20 -11.13
C GLU A 39 0.62 -17.49 -9.87
N ALA A 40 0.14 -16.29 -9.61
CA ALA A 40 0.55 -15.50 -8.45
C ALA A 40 0.18 -16.13 -7.10
N THR A 41 -0.76 -17.08 -7.06
CA THR A 41 -1.22 -17.73 -5.83
C THR A 41 -0.49 -19.03 -5.49
N ARG A 42 0.31 -19.60 -6.42
CA ARG A 42 0.89 -20.96 -6.28
C ARG A 42 1.74 -21.13 -5.01
N ASP A 43 2.61 -20.19 -4.74
CA ASP A 43 3.51 -20.29 -3.58
C ASP A 43 2.73 -20.21 -2.27
N LEU A 44 1.66 -19.42 -2.24
CA LEU A 44 0.79 -19.29 -1.08
C LEU A 44 -0.03 -20.58 -0.84
N ALA A 45 -0.43 -21.28 -1.90
CA ALA A 45 -1.07 -22.59 -1.79
C ALA A 45 -0.13 -23.62 -1.13
N VAL A 46 1.17 -23.59 -1.47
CA VAL A 46 2.18 -24.45 -0.81
C VAL A 46 2.34 -24.11 0.66
N LEU A 47 2.14 -22.83 1.04
CA LEU A 47 2.17 -22.37 2.43
C LEU A 47 0.87 -22.65 3.19
N GLY A 48 -0.15 -23.22 2.54
CA GLY A 48 -1.43 -23.59 3.17
C GLY A 48 -2.59 -22.64 2.91
N ALA A 49 -2.44 -21.67 2.00
CA ALA A 49 -3.57 -20.85 1.57
C ALA A 49 -4.55 -21.67 0.71
N GLU A 50 -5.83 -21.41 0.87
CA GLU A 50 -6.85 -21.91 -0.03
C GLU A 50 -6.97 -20.98 -1.24
N VAL A 51 -6.87 -21.54 -2.45
CA VAL A 51 -7.00 -20.75 -3.68
C VAL A 51 -8.46 -20.73 -4.10
N ALA A 52 -9.02 -19.51 -4.23
CA ALA A 52 -10.38 -19.35 -4.74
C ALA A 52 -10.39 -19.36 -6.28
N GLU A 53 -11.46 -19.90 -6.85
CA GLU A 53 -11.67 -19.99 -8.30
C GLU A 53 -11.99 -18.63 -8.93
N SER A 54 -12.63 -17.73 -8.15
CA SER A 54 -13.00 -16.37 -8.55
C SER A 54 -13.03 -15.43 -7.34
N ALA A 55 -13.09 -14.11 -7.58
CA ALA A 55 -13.31 -13.14 -6.52
C ALA A 55 -14.64 -13.37 -5.79
N ALA A 56 -15.70 -13.76 -6.53
CA ALA A 56 -16.97 -14.14 -5.96
C ALA A 56 -16.87 -15.42 -5.08
N ASP A 57 -16.07 -16.41 -5.49
CA ASP A 57 -15.83 -17.59 -4.67
C ASP A 57 -15.11 -17.24 -3.36
N ALA A 58 -14.09 -16.38 -3.43
CA ALA A 58 -13.40 -15.86 -2.25
C ALA A 58 -14.37 -15.13 -1.31
N GLY A 59 -15.22 -14.26 -1.87
CA GLY A 59 -16.21 -13.47 -1.12
C GLY A 59 -17.23 -14.35 -0.37
N ARG A 60 -17.73 -15.42 -1.00
CA ARG A 60 -18.69 -16.37 -0.36
C ARG A 60 -18.09 -17.10 0.84
N ARG A 61 -16.78 -17.34 0.80
CA ARG A 61 -16.10 -18.22 1.78
C ARG A 61 -15.47 -17.46 2.95
N ALA A 62 -15.36 -16.12 2.84
CA ALA A 62 -14.68 -15.31 3.81
C ALA A 62 -15.65 -14.45 4.63
N GLU A 63 -15.34 -14.27 5.91
CA GLU A 63 -15.99 -13.30 6.80
C GLU A 63 -15.35 -11.91 6.66
N ILE A 64 -14.05 -11.88 6.33
CA ILE A 64 -13.30 -10.64 6.09
C ILE A 64 -12.62 -10.73 4.72
N VAL A 65 -12.88 -9.77 3.85
CA VAL A 65 -12.23 -9.68 2.53
C VAL A 65 -11.31 -8.48 2.50
N VAL A 66 -10.05 -8.72 2.14
CA VAL A 66 -9.02 -7.70 1.89
C VAL A 66 -8.88 -7.50 0.39
N THR A 67 -8.94 -6.25 -0.08
CA THR A 67 -8.51 -5.89 -1.44
C THR A 67 -7.18 -5.15 -1.38
N MET A 68 -6.18 -5.64 -2.16
CA MET A 68 -4.84 -5.05 -2.22
C MET A 68 -4.35 -5.04 -3.67
N VAL A 69 -4.80 -4.05 -4.43
CA VAL A 69 -4.55 -3.87 -5.87
C VAL A 69 -4.07 -2.44 -6.18
N THR A 70 -3.82 -2.13 -7.45
CA THR A 70 -3.09 -0.92 -7.85
C THR A 70 -3.89 0.37 -7.72
N ASP A 71 -5.20 0.36 -8.05
CA ASP A 71 -6.00 1.57 -8.22
C ASP A 71 -7.49 1.33 -7.93
N ALA A 72 -8.27 2.41 -7.96
CA ALA A 72 -9.70 2.39 -7.67
C ALA A 72 -10.52 1.59 -8.69
N ASP A 73 -10.14 1.62 -9.95
CA ASP A 73 -10.87 0.92 -11.01
C ASP A 73 -10.70 -0.59 -10.86
N ALA A 74 -9.49 -1.06 -10.50
CA ALA A 74 -9.24 -2.46 -10.17
C ALA A 74 -10.05 -2.90 -8.94
N VAL A 75 -10.15 -2.08 -7.88
CA VAL A 75 -10.98 -2.37 -6.70
C VAL A 75 -12.45 -2.51 -7.09
N ILE A 76 -12.98 -1.58 -7.87
CA ILE A 76 -14.38 -1.60 -8.31
C ILE A 76 -14.66 -2.76 -9.26
N SER A 77 -13.74 -3.08 -10.17
CA SER A 77 -13.88 -4.25 -11.07
C SER A 77 -13.95 -5.55 -10.26
N ILE A 78 -13.08 -5.76 -9.28
CA ILE A 78 -13.15 -6.93 -8.39
C ILE A 78 -14.50 -6.99 -7.66
N ALA A 79 -14.97 -5.84 -7.17
CA ALA A 79 -16.21 -5.77 -6.41
C ALA A 79 -17.43 -6.10 -7.28
N ARG A 80 -17.55 -5.50 -8.47
CA ARG A 80 -18.73 -5.58 -9.33
C ARG A 80 -18.58 -6.61 -10.44
N ASP A 81 -17.54 -6.48 -11.28
CA ASP A 81 -17.43 -7.25 -12.53
C ASP A 81 -17.03 -8.70 -12.22
N ASP A 82 -16.17 -8.92 -11.22
CA ASP A 82 -15.76 -10.24 -10.73
C ASP A 82 -16.69 -10.77 -9.62
N GLY A 83 -17.74 -10.02 -9.25
CA GLY A 83 -18.85 -10.44 -8.39
C GLY A 83 -18.52 -10.60 -6.91
N MET A 84 -17.39 -10.07 -6.43
CA MET A 84 -17.00 -10.21 -5.01
C MET A 84 -18.06 -9.61 -4.08
N LEU A 85 -18.51 -8.37 -4.38
CA LEU A 85 -19.43 -7.63 -3.51
C LEU A 85 -20.78 -8.33 -3.35
N GLU A 86 -21.35 -8.83 -4.44
CA GLU A 86 -22.62 -9.58 -4.44
C GLU A 86 -22.51 -10.88 -3.63
N ALA A 87 -21.34 -11.52 -3.70
CA ALA A 87 -21.10 -12.83 -3.08
C ALA A 87 -20.83 -12.77 -1.57
N LEU A 88 -20.54 -11.60 -0.99
CA LEU A 88 -20.30 -11.44 0.44
C LEU A 88 -21.53 -11.85 1.28
N ALA A 89 -21.31 -12.55 2.38
CA ALA A 89 -22.36 -12.81 3.34
C ALA A 89 -22.85 -11.52 4.05
N PRO A 90 -24.14 -11.43 4.43
CA PRO A 90 -24.59 -10.33 5.28
C PRO A 90 -23.75 -10.21 6.55
N GLY A 91 -23.33 -8.99 6.89
CA GLY A 91 -22.46 -8.71 8.02
C GLY A 91 -20.96 -8.96 7.77
N ALA A 92 -20.56 -9.40 6.58
CA ALA A 92 -19.15 -9.52 6.23
C ALA A 92 -18.43 -8.17 6.26
N ILE A 93 -17.13 -8.21 6.48
CA ILE A 93 -16.27 -7.01 6.46
C ILE A 93 -15.47 -6.98 5.16
N TRP A 94 -15.55 -5.86 4.46
CA TRP A 94 -14.63 -5.56 3.36
C TRP A 94 -13.59 -4.54 3.84
N ALA A 95 -12.35 -4.99 4.06
CA ALA A 95 -11.18 -4.16 4.36
C ALA A 95 -10.51 -3.76 3.05
N GLN A 96 -10.80 -2.56 2.55
CA GLN A 96 -10.13 -1.98 1.39
C GLN A 96 -8.77 -1.42 1.84
N MET A 97 -7.66 -2.07 1.44
CA MET A 97 -6.32 -1.75 1.92
C MET A 97 -5.40 -1.15 0.84
N SER A 98 -5.90 -1.01 -0.39
CA SER A 98 -5.19 -0.36 -1.49
C SER A 98 -5.13 1.17 -1.31
N THR A 99 -4.09 1.81 -1.84
CA THR A 99 -4.03 3.28 -1.94
C THR A 99 -4.73 3.72 -3.22
N ILE A 100 -5.98 4.18 -3.10
CA ILE A 100 -6.86 4.52 -4.23
C ILE A 100 -7.30 6.00 -4.28
N GLY A 101 -6.79 6.83 -3.36
CA GLY A 101 -7.11 8.25 -3.30
C GLY A 101 -8.50 8.56 -2.74
N VAL A 102 -8.74 9.86 -2.49
CA VAL A 102 -9.99 10.32 -1.85
C VAL A 102 -11.20 9.99 -2.71
N ARG A 103 -11.16 10.34 -4.01
CA ARG A 103 -12.26 10.03 -4.93
C ARG A 103 -12.49 8.53 -5.10
N GLY A 104 -11.41 7.74 -5.06
CA GLY A 104 -11.48 6.29 -5.16
C GLY A 104 -12.25 5.67 -4.00
N ILE A 105 -11.90 6.03 -2.76
CA ILE A 105 -12.60 5.50 -1.58
C ILE A 105 -14.04 6.00 -1.47
N GLU A 106 -14.33 7.23 -1.90
CA GLU A 106 -15.69 7.77 -1.97
C GLU A 106 -16.57 6.98 -2.97
N ARG A 107 -16.01 6.60 -4.14
CA ARG A 107 -16.69 5.71 -5.10
C ARG A 107 -16.98 4.33 -4.52
N VAL A 108 -16.01 3.74 -3.80
CA VAL A 108 -16.19 2.43 -3.14
C VAL A 108 -17.25 2.53 -2.04
N ALA A 109 -17.22 3.56 -1.22
CA ALA A 109 -18.20 3.76 -0.16
C ALA A 109 -19.63 3.92 -0.72
N ALA A 110 -19.80 4.74 -1.76
CA ALA A 110 -21.08 4.92 -2.44
C ALA A 110 -21.58 3.60 -3.09
N LEU A 111 -20.68 2.79 -3.61
CA LEU A 111 -21.01 1.47 -4.16
C LEU A 111 -21.58 0.54 -3.08
N VAL A 112 -20.89 0.45 -1.92
CA VAL A 112 -21.33 -0.37 -0.79
C VAL A 112 -22.67 0.12 -0.24
N GLU A 113 -22.80 1.42 0.01
CA GLU A 113 -24.04 2.02 0.51
C GLU A 113 -25.25 1.72 -0.38
N LYS A 114 -25.04 1.76 -1.69
CA LYS A 114 -26.10 1.53 -2.68
C LYS A 114 -26.46 0.06 -2.86
N GLU A 115 -25.47 -0.82 -2.97
CA GLU A 115 -25.66 -2.19 -3.42
C GLU A 115 -25.66 -3.21 -2.27
N ARG A 116 -24.87 -2.95 -1.21
CA ARG A 116 -24.71 -3.87 -0.07
C ARG A 116 -24.58 -3.13 1.26
N PRO A 117 -25.61 -2.39 1.69
CA PRO A 117 -25.61 -1.68 2.97
C PRO A 117 -25.61 -2.63 4.20
N ASP A 118 -25.74 -3.93 3.95
CA ASP A 118 -25.72 -5.00 4.95
C ASP A 118 -24.30 -5.51 5.27
N ILE A 119 -23.26 -5.04 4.60
CA ILE A 119 -21.85 -5.33 4.91
C ILE A 119 -21.16 -4.13 5.54
N THR A 120 -19.99 -4.37 6.13
CA THR A 120 -19.17 -3.31 6.71
C THR A 120 -17.97 -3.00 5.83
N LEU A 121 -17.85 -1.76 5.37
CA LEU A 121 -16.65 -1.27 4.67
C LEU A 121 -15.67 -0.66 5.68
N LEU A 122 -14.42 -1.11 5.63
CA LEU A 122 -13.28 -0.46 6.26
C LEU A 122 -12.34 0.09 5.18
N ASP A 123 -11.95 1.34 5.32
CA ASP A 123 -10.87 1.95 4.55
C ASP A 123 -9.60 1.87 5.40
N ALA A 124 -8.67 1.00 5.01
CA ALA A 124 -7.53 0.61 5.86
C ALA A 124 -6.21 0.52 5.07
N PRO A 125 -5.80 1.56 4.32
CA PRO A 125 -4.53 1.56 3.62
C PRO A 125 -3.36 1.43 4.60
N VAL A 126 -2.21 1.00 4.07
CA VAL A 126 -1.05 0.62 4.88
C VAL A 126 0.18 1.46 4.57
N SER A 127 1.05 1.59 5.57
CA SER A 127 2.42 2.09 5.43
C SER A 127 3.40 0.96 5.74
N GLY A 128 4.39 0.82 4.89
CA GLY A 128 5.38 -0.24 4.85
C GLY A 128 5.56 -0.73 3.42
N SER A 129 6.64 -1.46 3.20
CA SER A 129 6.97 -2.07 1.91
C SER A 129 6.78 -3.60 1.96
N LYS A 130 7.32 -4.31 0.97
CA LYS A 130 7.22 -5.76 0.84
C LYS A 130 7.67 -6.50 2.11
N ASP A 131 8.86 -6.19 2.63
CA ASP A 131 9.42 -6.90 3.80
C ASP A 131 8.57 -6.70 5.06
N PRO A 132 8.13 -5.47 5.46
CA PRO A 132 7.15 -5.27 6.52
C PRO A 132 5.85 -6.04 6.31
N ALA A 133 5.34 -6.15 5.07
CA ALA A 133 4.11 -6.89 4.80
C ALA A 133 4.29 -8.40 5.06
N GLU A 134 5.43 -8.97 4.69
CA GLU A 134 5.75 -10.38 4.91
C GLU A 134 5.97 -10.73 6.40
N HIS A 135 6.33 -9.73 7.23
CA HIS A 135 6.67 -9.94 8.64
C HIS A 135 5.62 -9.42 9.63
N GLY A 136 4.43 -9.00 9.15
CA GLY A 136 3.39 -8.46 10.02
C GLY A 136 3.79 -7.14 10.68
N GLN A 137 4.55 -6.30 10.01
CA GLN A 137 5.13 -5.07 10.54
C GLN A 137 4.57 -3.80 9.86
N LEU A 138 3.42 -3.92 9.20
CA LEU A 138 2.78 -2.76 8.59
C LEU A 138 2.25 -1.80 9.65
N THR A 139 2.13 -0.52 9.29
CA THR A 139 1.25 0.41 9.99
C THR A 139 -0.04 0.53 9.19
N ILE A 140 -1.17 0.23 9.82
CA ILE A 140 -2.50 0.25 9.18
C ILE A 140 -3.20 1.54 9.57
N PHE A 141 -3.67 2.31 8.59
CA PHE A 141 -4.48 3.52 8.79
C PHE A 141 -5.95 3.16 8.62
N ALA A 142 -6.56 2.63 9.67
CA ALA A 142 -7.92 2.11 9.63
C ALA A 142 -8.97 3.19 9.86
N SER A 143 -10.05 3.12 9.10
CA SER A 143 -11.23 3.97 9.26
C SER A 143 -12.50 3.21 8.93
N GLY A 144 -13.58 3.51 9.64
CA GLY A 144 -14.87 2.86 9.52
C GLY A 144 -15.58 2.72 10.85
N PRO A 145 -16.70 1.95 10.91
CA PRO A 145 -17.49 1.78 12.11
C PRO A 145 -16.71 1.13 13.26
N ASP A 146 -16.90 1.64 14.49
CA ASP A 146 -16.21 1.14 15.69
C ASP A 146 -16.56 -0.34 15.99
N GLU A 147 -17.76 -0.78 15.63
CA GLU A 147 -18.26 -2.13 15.84
C GLU A 147 -17.45 -3.20 15.10
N ALA A 148 -16.76 -2.83 14.02
CA ALA A 148 -15.90 -3.72 13.26
C ALA A 148 -14.54 -3.98 13.91
N ARG A 149 -14.12 -3.13 14.85
CA ARG A 149 -12.75 -3.16 15.42
C ARG A 149 -12.41 -4.51 16.02
N ASP A 150 -13.25 -5.04 16.91
CA ASP A 150 -12.97 -6.28 17.60
C ASP A 150 -12.93 -7.49 16.64
N VAL A 151 -13.72 -7.44 15.56
CA VAL A 151 -13.78 -8.51 14.56
C VAL A 151 -12.54 -8.51 13.67
N VAL A 152 -12.05 -7.32 13.28
CA VAL A 152 -10.92 -7.22 12.35
C VAL A 152 -9.56 -7.21 13.06
N THR A 153 -9.52 -6.97 14.37
CA THR A 153 -8.28 -6.90 15.16
C THR A 153 -7.38 -8.12 14.97
N PRO A 154 -7.86 -9.38 14.99
CA PRO A 154 -6.97 -10.53 14.77
C PRO A 154 -6.26 -10.51 13.42
N LEU A 155 -6.93 -10.01 12.37
CA LEU A 155 -6.32 -9.81 11.06
C LEU A 155 -5.31 -8.66 11.09
N PHE A 156 -5.68 -7.51 11.62
CA PHE A 156 -4.80 -6.34 11.64
C PHE A 156 -3.55 -6.58 12.47
N ASP A 157 -3.65 -7.29 13.59
CA ASP A 157 -2.51 -7.69 14.41
C ASP A 157 -1.58 -8.69 13.69
N ALA A 158 -2.15 -9.54 12.82
CA ALA A 158 -1.37 -10.45 11.98
C ALA A 158 -0.61 -9.70 10.88
N LEU A 159 -1.18 -8.63 10.33
CA LEU A 159 -0.62 -7.88 9.20
C LEU A 159 0.32 -6.75 9.63
N GLY A 160 0.14 -6.19 10.82
CA GLY A 160 0.81 -4.96 11.22
C GLY A 160 1.24 -4.92 12.68
N GLN A 161 2.30 -4.17 12.93
CA GLN A 161 2.76 -3.85 14.28
C GLN A 161 1.94 -2.74 14.95
N ARG A 162 1.13 -2.01 14.17
CA ARG A 162 0.35 -0.86 14.65
C ARG A 162 -0.86 -0.60 13.76
N THR A 163 -2.02 -0.43 14.39
CA THR A 163 -3.23 0.07 13.75
C THR A 163 -3.58 1.44 14.32
N ILE A 164 -3.76 2.44 13.45
CA ILE A 164 -4.20 3.79 13.80
C ILE A 164 -5.61 3.95 13.27
N TRP A 165 -6.58 4.01 14.19
CA TRP A 165 -7.97 4.30 13.86
C TRP A 165 -8.17 5.81 13.70
N THR A 166 -8.67 6.22 12.54
CA THR A 166 -8.70 7.63 12.13
C THR A 166 -10.11 8.23 12.11
N GLY A 167 -11.15 7.40 12.28
CA GLY A 167 -12.55 7.84 12.33
C GLY A 167 -13.41 7.28 11.18
N PRO A 168 -14.32 8.05 10.58
CA PRO A 168 -15.21 7.59 9.51
C PRO A 168 -14.45 7.11 8.27
N VAL A 169 -15.09 6.23 7.47
CA VAL A 169 -14.56 5.73 6.18
C VAL A 169 -13.99 6.87 5.33
N GLY A 170 -12.82 6.65 4.74
CA GLY A 170 -12.08 7.61 3.93
C GLY A 170 -11.06 8.47 4.70
N THR A 171 -11.09 8.48 6.04
CA THR A 171 -10.08 9.20 6.83
C THR A 171 -8.74 8.46 6.87
N GLY A 172 -8.75 7.13 6.76
CA GLY A 172 -7.57 6.30 6.58
C GLY A 172 -6.82 6.63 5.30
N THR A 173 -7.53 6.69 4.18
CA THR A 173 -6.99 7.12 2.88
C THR A 173 -6.41 8.54 2.96
N ARG A 174 -7.10 9.50 3.59
CA ARG A 174 -6.58 10.87 3.74
C ARG A 174 -5.26 10.89 4.53
N LEU A 175 -5.17 10.14 5.63
CA LEU A 175 -3.92 10.02 6.39
C LEU A 175 -2.83 9.32 5.57
N LYS A 176 -3.18 8.32 4.77
CA LYS A 176 -2.24 7.65 3.87
C LYS A 176 -1.63 8.63 2.85
N LEU A 177 -2.41 9.51 2.26
CA LEU A 177 -1.88 10.52 1.34
C LEU A 177 -0.90 11.49 2.03
N VAL A 178 -1.21 11.94 3.26
CA VAL A 178 -0.28 12.74 4.06
C VAL A 178 1.02 11.98 4.33
N ASN A 179 0.92 10.71 4.75
CA ASN A 179 2.10 9.86 4.97
C ASN A 179 2.94 9.70 3.70
N ASN A 180 2.30 9.47 2.54
CA ASN A 180 3.04 9.26 1.29
C ASN A 180 3.60 10.55 0.70
N THR A 181 2.97 11.69 0.94
CA THR A 181 3.57 13.02 0.67
C THR A 181 4.87 13.20 1.44
N TRP A 182 4.86 12.89 2.75
CA TRP A 182 6.09 12.94 3.56
C TRP A 182 7.17 12.00 3.05
N LEU A 183 6.80 10.77 2.68
CA LEU A 183 7.70 9.78 2.10
C LEU A 183 8.31 10.28 0.79
N ALA A 184 7.49 10.86 -0.11
CA ALA A 184 7.92 11.33 -1.42
C ALA A 184 8.95 12.47 -1.30
N PHE A 185 8.67 13.49 -0.49
CA PHE A 185 9.66 14.54 -0.21
C PHE A 185 10.91 14.00 0.49
N GLY A 186 10.76 13.00 1.35
CA GLY A 186 11.90 12.33 1.98
C GLY A 186 12.78 11.57 1.00
N ALA A 187 12.19 10.90 0.00
CA ALA A 187 12.91 10.25 -1.09
C ALA A 187 13.62 11.25 -1.98
N GLU A 188 12.92 12.33 -2.35
CA GLU A 188 13.48 13.41 -3.14
C GLU A 188 14.67 14.09 -2.43
N ALA A 189 14.55 14.38 -1.14
CA ALA A 189 15.64 14.95 -0.35
C ALA A 189 16.91 14.07 -0.38
N VAL A 190 16.74 12.75 -0.32
CA VAL A 190 17.85 11.78 -0.44
C VAL A 190 18.47 11.85 -1.84
N ALA A 191 17.65 11.77 -2.89
CA ALA A 191 18.09 11.74 -4.28
C ALA A 191 18.80 13.05 -4.67
N ALA A 192 18.15 14.20 -4.41
CA ALA A 192 18.68 15.51 -4.74
C ALA A 192 19.97 15.83 -3.99
N SER A 193 20.10 15.42 -2.71
CA SER A 193 21.32 15.65 -1.94
C SER A 193 22.52 14.91 -2.52
N VAL A 194 22.36 13.65 -2.93
CA VAL A 194 23.44 12.87 -3.54
C VAL A 194 23.79 13.40 -4.93
N ALA A 195 22.78 13.73 -5.75
CA ALA A 195 23.00 14.29 -7.07
C ALA A 195 23.70 15.66 -7.00
N LEU A 196 23.31 16.54 -6.07
CA LEU A 196 23.96 17.84 -5.85
C LEU A 196 25.41 17.65 -5.39
N ALA A 197 25.70 16.72 -4.48
CA ALA A 197 27.06 16.42 -4.04
C ALA A 197 27.95 16.04 -5.24
N HIS A 198 27.47 15.16 -6.11
CA HIS A 198 28.18 14.78 -7.33
C HIS A 198 28.48 16.00 -8.21
N ARG A 199 27.51 16.88 -8.43
CA ARG A 199 27.69 18.13 -9.19
C ARG A 199 28.71 19.09 -8.57
N LEU A 200 28.84 19.06 -7.24
CA LEU A 200 29.81 19.87 -6.49
C LEU A 200 31.18 19.18 -6.33
N GLY A 201 31.39 18.02 -6.96
CA GLY A 201 32.65 17.26 -6.87
C GLY A 201 32.87 16.60 -5.51
N LEU A 202 31.81 16.30 -4.78
CA LEU A 202 31.86 15.58 -3.51
C LEU A 202 31.49 14.11 -3.71
N GLU A 203 32.20 13.22 -3.05
CA GLU A 203 31.88 11.80 -3.04
C GLU A 203 30.60 11.55 -2.25
N ALA A 204 29.75 10.62 -2.70
CA ALA A 204 28.48 10.28 -2.05
C ALA A 204 28.66 9.80 -0.61
N GLU A 205 29.78 9.14 -0.30
CA GLU A 205 30.17 8.69 1.05
C GLU A 205 30.29 9.85 2.03
N LEU A 206 30.74 11.04 1.59
CA LEU A 206 30.79 12.21 2.44
C LEU A 206 29.41 12.70 2.83
N VAL A 207 28.44 12.66 1.88
CA VAL A 207 27.04 12.99 2.16
C VAL A 207 26.46 12.04 3.20
N VAL A 208 26.66 10.73 2.98
CA VAL A 208 26.19 9.69 3.90
C VAL A 208 26.84 9.86 5.27
N GLY A 209 28.15 10.09 5.34
CA GLY A 209 28.87 10.30 6.60
C GLY A 209 28.39 11.55 7.36
N ALA A 210 28.06 12.64 6.65
CA ALA A 210 27.57 13.87 7.24
C ALA A 210 26.13 13.78 7.76
N LEU A 211 25.28 13.01 7.09
CA LEU A 211 23.84 12.93 7.36
C LEU A 211 23.47 11.75 8.27
N SER A 212 24.20 10.63 8.16
CA SER A 212 23.88 9.40 8.93
C SER A 212 24.09 9.60 10.43
N GLY A 213 23.12 9.11 11.21
CA GLY A 213 23.16 9.23 12.68
C GLY A 213 22.78 10.61 13.22
N GLY A 214 22.54 11.60 12.34
CA GLY A 214 22.07 12.92 12.72
C GLY A 214 20.51 12.97 12.83
N PRO A 215 19.99 14.07 13.38
CA PRO A 215 18.53 14.22 13.60
C PRO A 215 17.73 14.48 12.33
N LEU A 216 18.37 14.76 11.19
CA LEU A 216 17.72 15.12 9.93
C LEU A 216 17.31 13.91 9.11
N VAL A 217 17.93 12.75 9.33
CA VAL A 217 17.76 11.56 8.50
C VAL A 217 17.09 10.45 9.30
N SER A 218 15.91 10.03 8.85
CA SER A 218 15.22 8.87 9.41
C SER A 218 15.97 7.57 9.07
N ALA A 219 15.68 6.47 9.82
CA ALA A 219 16.24 5.15 9.53
C ALA A 219 15.93 4.69 8.10
N TRP A 220 14.74 5.02 7.57
CA TRP A 220 14.35 4.71 6.21
C TRP A 220 15.22 5.47 5.18
N GLN A 221 15.42 6.78 5.36
CA GLN A 221 16.29 7.59 4.48
C GLN A 221 17.73 7.12 4.53
N ALA A 222 18.25 6.78 5.73
CA ALA A 222 19.59 6.22 5.88
C ALA A 222 19.75 4.90 5.09
N ALA A 223 18.75 4.02 5.14
CA ALA A 223 18.76 2.79 4.35
C ALA A 223 18.74 3.08 2.83
N LYS A 224 17.98 4.10 2.38
CA LYS A 224 17.95 4.52 0.96
C LYS A 224 19.30 5.10 0.51
N LEU A 225 19.95 5.93 1.33
CA LEU A 225 21.31 6.43 1.07
C LEU A 225 22.30 5.28 0.88
N GLN A 226 22.25 4.26 1.75
CA GLN A 226 23.14 3.09 1.64
C GLN A 226 22.90 2.28 0.36
N ARG A 227 21.67 2.23 -0.15
CA ARG A 227 21.35 1.54 -1.41
C ARG A 227 21.88 2.32 -2.61
N ILE A 228 21.75 3.64 -2.62
CA ILE A 228 22.32 4.50 -3.67
C ILE A 228 23.84 4.31 -3.74
N LEU A 229 24.55 4.27 -2.61
CA LEU A 229 26.00 4.00 -2.58
C LEU A 229 26.38 2.65 -3.20
N LYS A 230 25.49 1.68 -3.14
CA LYS A 230 25.69 0.33 -3.71
C LYS A 230 25.17 0.20 -5.14
N ASP A 231 24.68 1.27 -5.73
CA ASP A 231 24.00 1.28 -7.03
C ASP A 231 22.84 0.26 -7.10
N ASP A 232 22.17 0.02 -5.94
CA ASP A 232 21.05 -0.92 -5.82
C ASP A 232 19.72 -0.17 -5.91
N TYR A 233 19.12 -0.18 -7.09
CA TYR A 233 17.81 0.38 -7.37
C TYR A 233 16.71 -0.67 -7.55
N SER A 234 16.94 -1.91 -7.09
CA SER A 234 15.90 -2.94 -7.10
C SER A 234 14.70 -2.49 -6.25
N ALA A 235 13.48 -2.59 -6.79
CA ALA A 235 12.31 -1.96 -6.20
C ALA A 235 11.93 -2.56 -4.83
N GLN A 236 12.03 -1.77 -3.78
CA GLN A 236 11.29 -1.94 -2.54
C GLN A 236 9.97 -1.16 -2.59
N PHE A 237 9.99 -0.02 -3.27
CA PHE A 237 8.83 0.77 -3.64
C PHE A 237 9.08 1.36 -5.03
N ALA A 238 8.43 0.81 -6.06
CA ALA A 238 8.62 1.23 -7.44
C ALA A 238 8.25 2.70 -7.62
N LEU A 239 9.06 3.43 -8.41
CA LEU A 239 8.85 4.86 -8.66
C LEU A 239 7.47 5.14 -9.26
N SER A 240 7.00 4.30 -10.20
CA SER A 240 5.67 4.44 -10.81
C SER A 240 4.53 4.37 -9.79
N LEU A 241 4.63 3.50 -8.77
CA LEU A 241 3.65 3.41 -7.69
C LEU A 241 3.74 4.59 -6.72
N ALA A 242 4.95 5.05 -6.43
CA ALA A 242 5.17 6.24 -5.62
C ALA A 242 4.61 7.49 -6.31
N LEU A 243 4.87 7.65 -7.60
CA LEU A 243 4.33 8.72 -8.44
C LEU A 243 2.79 8.69 -8.49
N LYS A 244 2.19 7.51 -8.66
CA LYS A 244 0.72 7.37 -8.56
C LYS A 244 0.20 7.95 -7.24
N ASP A 245 0.84 7.64 -6.13
CA ASP A 245 0.41 8.13 -4.81
C ASP A 245 0.61 9.66 -4.68
N VAL A 246 1.66 10.22 -5.30
CA VAL A 246 1.86 11.68 -5.39
C VAL A 246 0.75 12.32 -6.22
N HIS A 247 0.37 11.74 -7.37
CA HIS A 247 -0.75 12.23 -8.17
C HIS A 247 -2.09 12.20 -7.41
N LEU A 248 -2.36 11.15 -6.64
CA LEU A 248 -3.54 11.08 -5.78
C LEU A 248 -3.54 12.18 -4.69
N ALA A 249 -2.36 12.54 -4.18
CA ALA A 249 -2.23 13.63 -3.22
C ALA A 249 -2.40 15.01 -3.89
N VAL A 250 -1.87 15.21 -5.10
CA VAL A 250 -2.09 16.43 -5.92
C VAL A 250 -3.57 16.59 -6.24
N GLU A 251 -4.25 15.51 -6.65
CA GLU A 251 -5.70 15.53 -6.92
C GLU A 251 -6.54 15.92 -5.70
N ALA A 252 -6.12 15.47 -4.50
CA ALA A 252 -6.82 15.75 -3.25
C ALA A 252 -6.50 17.14 -2.65
N ALA A 253 -5.40 17.76 -3.09
CA ALA A 253 -4.93 19.05 -2.61
C ALA A 253 -5.50 20.20 -3.45
N ASP A 254 -5.43 21.40 -2.90
CA ASP A 254 -5.60 22.65 -3.66
C ASP A 254 -4.29 22.90 -4.46
N GLU A 255 -4.33 22.69 -5.78
CA GLU A 255 -3.16 22.76 -6.66
C GLU A 255 -2.40 24.08 -6.54
N ASP A 256 -3.09 25.18 -6.33
CA ASP A 256 -2.46 26.52 -6.24
C ASP A 256 -1.61 26.67 -4.96
N ARG A 257 -1.93 25.91 -3.92
CA ARG A 257 -1.24 25.98 -2.62
C ARG A 257 -0.13 24.93 -2.46
N PHE A 258 -0.16 23.87 -3.26
CA PHE A 258 0.78 22.74 -3.17
C PHE A 258 1.71 22.64 -4.38
N ALA A 259 2.21 23.80 -4.86
CA ALA A 259 3.09 23.88 -6.05
C ALA A 259 4.33 22.96 -5.96
N ALA A 260 4.94 22.81 -4.77
CA ALA A 260 6.09 21.93 -4.59
C ALA A 260 5.75 20.46 -4.83
N LEU A 261 4.54 20.01 -4.41
CA LEU A 261 4.09 18.63 -4.64
C LEU A 261 3.82 18.37 -6.13
N LYS A 262 3.27 19.37 -6.82
CA LYS A 262 3.04 19.31 -8.27
C LYS A 262 4.36 19.23 -9.03
N SER A 263 5.34 20.08 -8.67
CA SER A 263 6.68 20.05 -9.29
C SER A 263 7.37 18.70 -9.10
N LEU A 264 7.24 18.12 -7.90
CA LEU A 264 7.75 16.77 -7.62
C LEU A 264 7.09 15.71 -8.53
N ALA A 265 5.76 15.79 -8.72
CA ALA A 265 5.05 14.88 -9.61
C ALA A 265 5.53 14.99 -11.06
N GLU A 266 5.73 16.23 -11.57
CA GLU A 266 6.22 16.49 -12.93
C GLU A 266 7.65 15.95 -13.12
N GLU A 267 8.53 16.14 -12.15
CA GLU A 267 9.89 15.62 -12.18
C GLU A 267 9.91 14.09 -12.19
N TRP A 268 9.20 13.45 -11.28
CA TRP A 268 9.11 12.00 -11.21
C TRP A 268 8.43 11.40 -12.45
N GLN A 269 7.43 12.08 -13.03
CA GLN A 269 6.81 11.66 -14.28
C GLN A 269 7.85 11.60 -15.40
N SER A 270 8.71 12.60 -15.53
CA SER A 270 9.79 12.59 -16.51
C SER A 270 10.71 11.37 -16.36
N VAL A 271 11.04 10.98 -15.13
CA VAL A 271 11.88 9.80 -14.87
C VAL A 271 11.16 8.50 -15.27
N VAL A 272 9.86 8.41 -14.98
CA VAL A 272 9.02 7.26 -15.40
C VAL A 272 8.93 7.17 -16.92
N ASP A 273 8.77 8.30 -17.61
CA ASP A 273 8.69 8.35 -19.08
C ASP A 273 9.99 7.91 -19.75
N HIS A 274 11.12 8.02 -19.05
CA HIS A 274 12.42 7.47 -19.49
C HIS A 274 12.59 5.98 -19.18
N GLY A 275 11.54 5.28 -18.71
CA GLY A 275 11.50 3.83 -18.53
C GLY A 275 12.06 3.34 -17.19
N LEU A 276 12.25 4.23 -16.20
CA LEU A 276 12.79 3.89 -14.88
C LEU A 276 11.69 3.66 -13.82
N GLY A 277 10.41 3.59 -14.23
CA GLY A 277 9.26 3.49 -13.34
C GLY A 277 9.22 2.22 -12.49
N ASP A 278 9.80 1.13 -12.95
CA ASP A 278 9.82 -0.15 -12.24
C ASP A 278 10.98 -0.28 -11.23
N GLU A 279 11.92 0.67 -11.25
CA GLU A 279 13.01 0.74 -10.28
C GLU A 279 12.54 1.39 -8.97
N ASP A 280 13.35 1.26 -7.92
CA ASP A 280 13.07 1.87 -6.61
C ASP A 280 12.97 3.40 -6.72
N VAL A 281 12.14 4.01 -5.89
CA VAL A 281 11.93 5.47 -5.84
C VAL A 281 13.24 6.27 -5.79
N THR A 282 14.34 5.69 -5.32
CA THR A 282 15.66 6.34 -5.28
C THR A 282 16.33 6.46 -6.64
N VAL A 283 15.80 5.83 -7.70
CA VAL A 283 16.34 5.94 -9.07
C VAL A 283 16.32 7.37 -9.61
N VAL A 284 15.51 8.26 -9.03
CA VAL A 284 15.51 9.69 -9.31
C VAL A 284 16.92 10.30 -9.17
N THR A 285 17.76 9.76 -8.29
CA THR A 285 19.17 10.16 -8.16
C THR A 285 19.93 10.08 -9.49
N ARG A 286 19.73 9.00 -10.26
CA ARG A 286 20.37 8.82 -11.59
C ARG A 286 19.88 9.86 -12.58
N ALA A 287 18.59 10.13 -12.61
CA ALA A 287 18.02 11.12 -13.53
C ALA A 287 18.55 12.53 -13.25
N LEU A 288 18.74 12.90 -11.99
CA LEU A 288 19.31 14.19 -11.58
C LEU A 288 20.82 14.35 -11.86
N GLN A 289 21.51 13.24 -12.15
CA GLN A 289 22.95 13.24 -12.48
C GLN A 289 23.22 13.35 -14.00
N LEU A 290 22.22 13.10 -14.83
CA LEU A 290 22.29 13.23 -16.30
C LEU A 290 22.18 14.72 -16.72
#